data_f4b72c84322c2c5191d61698d489eded
#
_entry.id   f4b72c84322c2c5191d61698d489eded
#
_cell.length_a   1.000
_cell.length_b   1.000
_cell.length_c   1.000
_cell.angle_alpha   90.00
_cell.angle_beta   90.00
_cell.angle_gamma   90.00
#
_symmetry.space_group_name_H-M   'P 1'
#
loop_
_entity.id
_entity.type
_entity.pdbx_description
1 polymer ?
#
loop_
_entity_poly.entity_id
_entity_poly.type
_entity_poly.pdbx_seq_one_letter_code
_entity_poly.pdbx_strand_id
1 'polypeptide(L)'
;MVMATTTPFDLVEPLAEALGLDGVIATRYEAVDGKFTGRVDGHYVWGRGKLEAVADWAEDHCVDLDASYAYSDSYYDQHLLGAVGHGVAVNPDPRLALLAIAKGWPQIHLDAPPGVPKFLGVEPQQVLFQLVRSEFFPYVRFDIDGVDLLPKEGPALIVGNHRSYFDPIAVGVLLAKAGRPVRFLG
;
A
#
# COMPACT_ATOMS: atom_id res chain seq x y z
N MET A 1 1.17 20.30 4.75
CA MET A 1 0.66 18.93 4.44
C MET A 1 1.84 17.98 4.33
N VAL A 2 1.79 16.83 5.00
CA VAL A 2 2.90 15.88 5.11
C VAL A 2 2.48 14.51 4.57
N MET A 3 3.37 13.82 3.88
CA MET A 3 3.15 12.45 3.41
C MET A 3 3.75 11.46 4.40
N ALA A 4 2.95 10.53 4.93
CA ALA A 4 3.42 9.43 5.76
C ALA A 4 3.28 8.10 5.02
N THR A 5 4.40 7.44 4.69
CA THR A 5 4.41 6.25 3.82
C THR A 5 5.45 5.21 4.24
N THR A 6 5.15 3.94 3.98
CA THR A 6 6.10 2.83 4.16
C THR A 6 7.20 2.83 3.10
N THR A 7 6.94 3.46 1.95
CA THR A 7 7.89 3.53 0.83
C THR A 7 9.21 4.16 1.29
N PRO A 8 10.36 3.70 0.79
CA PRO A 8 11.65 4.27 1.15
C PRO A 8 11.72 5.78 0.91
N PHE A 9 12.32 6.51 1.86
CA PHE A 9 12.41 7.97 1.83
C PHE A 9 13.01 8.49 0.51
N ASP A 10 14.13 7.91 0.08
CA ASP A 10 14.84 8.32 -1.13
C ASP A 10 14.00 8.21 -2.42
N LEU A 11 12.95 7.38 -2.41
CA LEU A 11 12.05 7.21 -3.55
C LEU A 11 10.89 8.19 -3.54
N VAL A 12 10.43 8.63 -2.37
CA VAL A 12 9.23 9.48 -2.26
C VAL A 12 9.55 10.96 -2.06
N GLU A 13 10.75 11.29 -1.61
CA GLU A 13 11.17 12.68 -1.41
C GLU A 13 11.01 13.52 -2.70
N PRO A 14 11.49 13.09 -3.89
CA PRO A 14 11.30 13.86 -5.13
C PRO A 14 9.83 14.03 -5.52
N LEU A 15 8.99 13.04 -5.20
CA LEU A 15 7.55 13.14 -5.45
C LEU A 15 6.90 14.17 -4.53
N ALA A 16 7.25 14.15 -3.26
CA ALA A 16 6.73 15.12 -2.28
C ALA A 16 7.10 16.56 -2.63
N GLU A 17 8.33 16.78 -3.06
CA GLU A 17 8.79 18.08 -3.57
C GLU A 17 7.98 18.51 -4.80
N ALA A 18 7.80 17.62 -5.78
CA ALA A 18 7.01 17.90 -6.98
C ALA A 18 5.53 18.22 -6.67
N LEU A 19 4.98 17.64 -5.61
CA LEU A 19 3.62 17.91 -5.13
C LEU A 19 3.52 19.12 -4.19
N GLY A 20 4.64 19.75 -3.83
CA GLY A 20 4.68 20.89 -2.91
C GLY A 20 4.25 20.53 -1.49
N LEU A 21 4.61 19.33 -1.01
CA LEU A 21 4.34 18.92 0.36
C LEU A 21 5.36 19.55 1.32
N ASP A 22 4.94 19.84 2.55
CA ASP A 22 5.79 20.47 3.58
C ASP A 22 6.77 19.47 4.22
N GLY A 23 6.57 18.15 4.03
CA GLY A 23 7.44 17.13 4.55
C GLY A 23 7.06 15.71 4.16
N VAL A 24 8.01 14.80 4.42
CA VAL A 24 7.86 13.35 4.20
C VAL A 24 8.28 12.59 5.44
N ILE A 25 7.39 11.75 5.92
CA ILE A 25 7.63 10.76 6.97
C ILE A 25 7.63 9.40 6.30
N ALA A 26 8.81 8.86 6.03
CA ALA A 26 9.00 7.64 5.26
C ALA A 26 10.06 6.75 5.88
N THR A 27 10.01 5.46 5.57
CA THR A 27 11.01 4.52 6.07
C THR A 27 12.39 4.90 5.51
N ARG A 28 13.36 5.12 6.40
CA ARG A 28 14.76 5.37 6.05
C ARG A 28 15.55 4.09 6.20
N TYR A 29 16.40 3.81 5.24
CA TYR A 29 17.31 2.68 5.29
C TYR A 29 18.72 3.16 5.58
N GLU A 30 19.39 2.46 6.51
CA GLU A 30 20.78 2.73 6.85
C GLU A 30 21.68 2.48 5.63
N ALA A 31 22.52 3.45 5.32
CA ALA A 31 23.54 3.34 4.27
C ALA A 31 24.92 3.62 4.84
N VAL A 32 25.89 2.76 4.54
CA VAL A 32 27.30 2.93 4.87
C VAL A 32 28.08 2.92 3.55
N ASP A 33 28.91 3.94 3.33
CA ASP A 33 29.68 4.11 2.11
C ASP A 33 28.83 4.04 0.82
N GLY A 34 27.62 4.62 0.88
CA GLY A 34 26.68 4.67 -0.24
C GLY A 34 25.98 3.32 -0.56
N LYS A 35 26.07 2.34 0.33
CA LYS A 35 25.41 1.03 0.19
C LYS A 35 24.46 0.79 1.33
N PHE A 36 23.24 0.32 1.02
CA PHE A 36 22.28 -0.07 2.03
C PHE A 36 22.76 -1.28 2.82
N THR A 37 22.65 -1.20 4.15
CA THR A 37 23.03 -2.29 5.07
C THR A 37 21.94 -3.32 5.26
N GLY A 38 20.69 -3.00 4.83
CA GLY A 38 19.50 -3.81 5.07
C GLY A 38 18.83 -3.52 6.41
N ARG A 39 19.32 -2.54 7.17
CA ARG A 39 18.70 -2.08 8.41
C ARG A 39 17.86 -0.85 8.16
N VAL A 40 16.85 -0.66 9.02
CA VAL A 40 16.05 0.57 9.06
C VAL A 40 16.71 1.54 10.01
N ASP A 41 16.80 2.79 9.60
CA ASP A 41 17.26 3.92 10.42
C ASP A 41 16.01 4.62 11.00
N GLY A 42 15.82 4.50 12.31
CA GLY A 42 14.64 4.99 13.00
C GLY A 42 13.42 4.07 12.87
N HIS A 43 12.25 4.63 12.60
CA HIS A 43 10.99 3.89 12.53
C HIS A 43 10.78 3.18 11.18
N TYR A 44 10.27 1.95 11.24
CA TYR A 44 9.63 1.35 10.09
C TYR A 44 8.21 1.93 9.96
N VAL A 45 7.98 2.79 8.97
CA VAL A 45 6.77 3.61 8.84
C VAL A 45 5.60 2.78 8.32
N TRP A 46 5.15 1.81 9.14
CA TRP A 46 4.03 0.93 8.85
C TRP A 46 3.24 0.60 10.12
N GLY A 47 1.92 0.55 10.04
CA GLY A 47 1.06 0.23 11.16
C GLY A 47 1.31 1.17 12.36
N ARG A 48 1.67 0.59 13.50
CA ARG A 48 1.96 1.38 14.70
C ARG A 48 3.23 2.23 14.56
N GLY A 49 4.26 1.74 13.88
CA GLY A 49 5.48 2.50 13.62
C GLY A 49 5.23 3.75 12.76
N LYS A 50 4.19 3.77 11.92
CA LYS A 50 3.77 4.99 11.22
C LYS A 50 3.24 6.03 12.20
N LEU A 51 2.41 5.64 13.18
CA LEU A 51 1.96 6.56 14.21
C LEU A 51 3.14 7.11 15.02
N GLU A 52 4.07 6.26 15.44
CA GLU A 52 5.25 6.67 16.22
C GLU A 52 6.08 7.70 15.44
N ALA A 53 6.39 7.42 14.17
CA ALA A 53 7.12 8.36 13.31
C ALA A 53 6.38 9.69 13.09
N VAL A 54 5.05 9.65 12.96
CA VAL A 54 4.23 10.87 12.83
C VAL A 54 4.19 11.65 14.13
N ALA A 55 4.12 10.98 15.28
CA ALA A 55 4.12 11.63 16.59
C ALA A 55 5.45 12.34 16.87
N ASP A 56 6.58 11.68 16.62
CA ASP A 56 7.91 12.28 16.76
C ASP A 56 8.05 13.51 15.85
N TRP A 57 7.63 13.37 14.58
CA TRP A 57 7.67 14.49 13.64
C TRP A 57 6.78 15.65 14.10
N ALA A 58 5.60 15.35 14.63
CA ALA A 58 4.66 16.36 15.11
C ALA A 58 5.22 17.11 16.34
N GLU A 59 5.90 16.41 17.24
CA GLU A 59 6.59 17.00 18.40
C GLU A 59 7.69 17.94 17.94
N ASP A 60 8.56 17.50 17.03
CA ASP A 60 9.67 18.29 16.49
C ASP A 60 9.21 19.55 15.76
N HIS A 61 8.01 19.53 15.16
CA HIS A 61 7.45 20.63 14.38
C HIS A 61 6.36 21.41 15.12
N CYS A 62 6.14 21.12 16.41
CA CYS A 62 5.09 21.74 17.23
C CYS A 62 3.68 21.63 16.59
N VAL A 63 3.37 20.48 15.99
CA VAL A 63 2.07 20.20 15.36
C VAL A 63 1.14 19.54 16.37
N ASP A 64 -0.05 20.11 16.52
CA ASP A 64 -1.11 19.55 17.35
C ASP A 64 -1.87 18.45 16.58
N LEU A 65 -1.73 17.20 17.03
CA LEU A 65 -2.42 16.06 16.42
C LEU A 65 -3.93 16.10 16.65
N ASP A 66 -4.41 16.65 17.77
CA ASP A 66 -5.84 16.77 18.04
C ASP A 66 -6.53 17.77 17.10
N ALA A 67 -5.78 18.75 16.59
CA ALA A 67 -6.24 19.70 15.58
C ALA A 67 -5.94 19.25 14.14
N SER A 68 -5.33 18.08 13.96
CA SER A 68 -4.85 17.61 12.67
C SER A 68 -5.81 16.62 11.98
N TYR A 69 -5.69 16.57 10.65
CA TYR A 69 -6.37 15.60 9.80
C TYR A 69 -5.41 14.51 9.34
N ALA A 70 -5.89 13.27 9.33
CA ALA A 70 -5.20 12.17 8.66
C ALA A 70 -6.12 11.45 7.68
N TYR A 71 -5.59 11.10 6.52
CA TYR A 71 -6.30 10.43 5.45
C TYR A 71 -5.60 9.11 5.12
N SER A 72 -6.33 8.01 5.07
CA SER A 72 -5.78 6.71 4.65
C SER A 72 -6.85 5.80 4.08
N ASP A 73 -6.42 4.87 3.22
CA ASP A 73 -7.21 3.79 2.63
C ASP A 73 -7.00 2.44 3.33
N SER A 74 -5.96 2.33 4.16
CA SER A 74 -5.49 1.06 4.73
C SER A 74 -5.90 0.87 6.18
N TYR A 75 -6.40 -0.33 6.51
CA TYR A 75 -6.66 -0.77 7.88
C TYR A 75 -5.44 -0.66 8.79
N TYR A 76 -4.24 -0.84 8.26
CA TYR A 76 -3.02 -0.77 9.05
C TYR A 76 -2.73 0.63 9.60
N ASP A 77 -3.34 1.66 9.03
CA ASP A 77 -3.22 3.04 9.49
C ASP A 77 -4.27 3.44 10.55
N GLN A 78 -5.04 2.47 11.07
CA GLN A 78 -6.03 2.69 12.12
C GLN A 78 -5.49 3.40 13.36
N HIS A 79 -4.23 3.16 13.70
CA HIS A 79 -3.57 3.77 14.84
C HIS A 79 -3.34 5.26 14.61
N LEU A 80 -2.90 5.64 13.41
CA LEU A 80 -2.73 7.03 13.01
C LEU A 80 -4.08 7.75 12.92
N LEU A 81 -5.06 7.15 12.24
CA LEU A 81 -6.41 7.73 12.12
C LEU A 81 -7.09 7.94 13.48
N GLY A 82 -6.79 7.06 14.46
CA GLY A 82 -7.32 7.17 15.81
C GLY A 82 -6.55 8.11 16.74
N ALA A 83 -5.37 8.55 16.36
CA ALA A 83 -4.51 9.42 17.14
C ALA A 83 -4.62 10.89 16.75
N VAL A 84 -5.27 11.20 15.63
CA VAL A 84 -5.55 12.58 15.22
C VAL A 84 -7.00 12.97 15.55
N GLY A 85 -7.26 14.27 15.69
CA GLY A 85 -8.61 14.75 15.95
C GLY A 85 -9.58 14.51 14.80
N HIS A 86 -9.08 14.42 13.57
CA HIS A 86 -9.89 14.25 12.37
C HIS A 86 -9.36 13.13 11.47
N GLY A 87 -9.58 11.87 11.87
CA GLY A 87 -9.28 10.70 11.02
C GLY A 87 -10.34 10.52 9.93
N VAL A 88 -9.92 10.37 8.68
CA VAL A 88 -10.78 10.22 7.51
C VAL A 88 -10.35 8.99 6.70
N ALA A 89 -11.26 8.07 6.47
CA ALA A 89 -11.04 6.91 5.63
C ALA A 89 -11.33 7.26 4.16
N VAL A 90 -10.33 7.16 3.29
CA VAL A 90 -10.44 7.50 1.86
C VAL A 90 -10.30 6.24 1.04
N ASN A 91 -11.29 5.89 0.21
CA ASN A 91 -11.35 4.63 -0.53
C ASN A 91 -10.95 3.41 0.33
N PRO A 92 -11.50 3.27 1.56
CA PRO A 92 -10.99 2.34 2.55
C PRO A 92 -11.07 0.88 2.09
N ASP A 93 -10.08 0.10 2.49
CA ASP A 93 -10.18 -1.35 2.41
C ASP A 93 -11.36 -1.86 3.27
N PRO A 94 -11.88 -3.09 3.05
CA PRO A 94 -13.07 -3.58 3.75
C PRO A 94 -12.96 -3.59 5.28
N ARG A 95 -11.76 -3.78 5.83
CA ARG A 95 -11.52 -3.79 7.28
C ARG A 95 -11.55 -2.36 7.83
N LEU A 96 -10.91 -1.42 7.13
CA LEU A 96 -10.94 -0.01 7.51
C LEU A 96 -12.35 0.56 7.36
N ALA A 97 -13.10 0.18 6.33
CA ALA A 97 -14.48 0.63 6.13
C ALA A 97 -15.38 0.24 7.33
N LEU A 98 -15.29 -1.01 7.79
CA LEU A 98 -16.02 -1.47 8.97
C LEU A 98 -15.57 -0.74 10.25
N LEU A 99 -14.27 -0.57 10.42
CA LEU A 99 -13.72 0.14 11.57
C LEU A 99 -14.13 1.61 11.58
N ALA A 100 -14.11 2.28 10.42
CA ALA A 100 -14.53 3.67 10.28
C ALA A 100 -16.01 3.86 10.69
N ILE A 101 -16.89 2.94 10.32
CA ILE A 101 -18.29 2.93 10.79
C ILE A 101 -18.33 2.82 12.33
N ALA A 102 -17.59 1.86 12.90
CA ALA A 102 -17.57 1.62 14.35
C ALA A 102 -16.98 2.81 15.14
N LYS A 103 -16.03 3.53 14.56
CA LYS A 103 -15.36 4.69 15.18
C LYS A 103 -16.02 6.02 14.84
N GLY A 104 -17.00 6.04 13.94
CA GLY A 104 -17.63 7.27 13.46
C GLY A 104 -16.72 8.13 12.58
N TRP A 105 -15.70 7.55 11.96
CA TRP A 105 -14.82 8.28 11.04
C TRP A 105 -15.53 8.51 9.71
N PRO A 106 -15.43 9.72 9.13
CA PRO A 106 -15.93 10.00 7.80
C PRO A 106 -15.28 9.07 6.76
N GLN A 107 -16.08 8.63 5.80
CA GLN A 107 -15.60 7.87 4.65
C GLN A 107 -15.79 8.69 3.37
N ILE A 108 -14.71 8.85 2.61
CA ILE A 108 -14.70 9.57 1.34
C ILE A 108 -14.32 8.58 0.24
N HIS A 109 -15.09 8.56 -0.82
CA HIS A 109 -14.78 7.79 -2.02
C HIS A 109 -14.40 8.76 -3.13
N LEU A 110 -13.10 8.76 -3.48
CA LEU A 110 -12.55 9.51 -4.59
C LEU A 110 -12.57 8.59 -5.81
N ASP A 111 -13.29 9.02 -6.86
CA ASP A 111 -13.33 8.41 -8.19
C ASP A 111 -13.43 6.89 -8.26
N ALA A 112 -14.66 6.39 -8.14
CA ALA A 112 -14.93 5.12 -8.79
C ALA A 112 -14.95 5.35 -10.32
N PRO A 113 -14.20 4.58 -11.12
CA PRO A 113 -14.38 4.59 -12.55
C PRO A 113 -15.88 4.44 -12.85
N PRO A 114 -16.47 5.23 -13.76
CA PRO A 114 -17.87 5.10 -14.11
C PRO A 114 -18.10 3.67 -14.64
N GLY A 115 -18.88 2.86 -13.93
CA GLY A 115 -19.27 1.53 -14.39
C GLY A 115 -19.19 0.37 -13.39
N VAL A 116 -18.55 0.53 -12.22
CA VAL A 116 -18.53 -0.54 -11.20
C VAL A 116 -19.48 -0.21 -10.06
N PRO A 117 -20.64 -0.89 -9.94
CA PRO A 117 -21.55 -0.66 -8.82
C PRO A 117 -20.91 -1.12 -7.51
N LYS A 118 -20.80 -0.20 -6.54
CA LYS A 118 -20.34 -0.52 -5.17
C LYS A 118 -21.56 -0.96 -4.34
N PHE A 119 -21.42 -2.10 -3.69
CA PHE A 119 -22.43 -2.56 -2.72
C PHE A 119 -21.86 -2.33 -1.32
N LEU A 120 -22.51 -1.50 -0.51
CA LEU A 120 -22.04 -1.07 0.84
C LEU A 120 -20.62 -0.45 0.83
N GLY A 121 -20.25 0.27 -0.23
CA GLY A 121 -18.92 0.88 -0.35
C GLY A 121 -17.80 -0.10 -0.78
N VAL A 122 -18.12 -1.38 -0.97
CA VAL A 122 -17.17 -2.42 -1.37
C VAL A 122 -17.45 -2.83 -2.81
N GLU A 123 -16.43 -2.92 -3.64
CA GLU A 123 -16.55 -3.48 -4.96
C GLU A 123 -16.74 -5.00 -4.87
N PRO A 124 -17.78 -5.59 -5.51
CA PRO A 124 -18.02 -7.03 -5.44
C PRO A 124 -16.82 -7.87 -5.85
N GLN A 125 -15.99 -7.36 -6.74
CA GLN A 125 -14.74 -8.00 -7.15
C GLN A 125 -13.71 -8.12 -6.02
N GLN A 126 -13.63 -7.17 -5.08
CA GLN A 126 -12.70 -7.25 -3.94
C GLN A 126 -13.09 -8.38 -2.98
N VAL A 127 -14.38 -8.61 -2.78
CA VAL A 127 -14.88 -9.74 -1.99
C VAL A 127 -14.65 -11.06 -2.73
N LEU A 128 -14.87 -11.05 -4.05
CA LEU A 128 -14.68 -12.23 -4.88
C LEU A 128 -13.20 -12.68 -4.87
N PHE A 129 -12.24 -11.76 -4.93
CA PHE A 129 -10.80 -12.09 -4.91
C PHE A 129 -10.34 -12.77 -3.62
N GLN A 130 -10.98 -12.51 -2.48
CA GLN A 130 -10.67 -13.21 -1.23
C GLN A 130 -11.22 -14.65 -1.21
N LEU A 131 -12.17 -14.98 -2.07
CA LEU A 131 -12.82 -16.28 -2.15
C LEU A 131 -12.32 -17.14 -3.31
N VAL A 132 -11.60 -16.55 -4.27
CA VAL A 132 -11.23 -17.25 -5.52
C VAL A 132 -9.90 -18.00 -5.39
N ARG A 133 -9.99 -19.32 -5.42
CA ARG A 133 -8.86 -20.22 -5.70
C ARG A 133 -8.65 -20.35 -7.21
N SER A 134 -7.42 -20.65 -7.63
CA SER A 134 -7.02 -20.78 -9.05
C SER A 134 -7.90 -21.72 -9.88
N GLU A 135 -8.63 -22.62 -9.22
CA GLU A 135 -9.53 -23.62 -9.81
C GLU A 135 -10.83 -23.00 -10.37
N PHE A 136 -11.11 -21.74 -10.05
CA PHE A 136 -12.36 -21.05 -10.42
C PHE A 136 -12.25 -20.19 -11.67
N PHE A 137 -11.14 -20.24 -12.43
CA PHE A 137 -10.96 -19.45 -13.66
C PHE A 137 -11.09 -20.25 -14.98
N PRO A 138 -12.11 -21.07 -15.18
CA PRO A 138 -12.26 -21.78 -16.46
C PRO A 138 -12.48 -20.83 -17.65
N TYR A 139 -12.79 -19.54 -17.36
CA TYR A 139 -13.11 -18.53 -18.37
C TYR A 139 -11.99 -17.51 -18.61
N VAL A 140 -10.86 -17.58 -17.86
CA VAL A 140 -9.72 -16.69 -18.08
C VAL A 140 -8.70 -17.40 -18.97
N ARG A 141 -8.48 -16.82 -20.15
CA ARG A 141 -7.44 -17.28 -21.06
C ARG A 141 -6.18 -16.46 -20.80
N PHE A 142 -5.14 -17.14 -20.32
CA PHE A 142 -3.83 -16.52 -20.16
C PHE A 142 -3.05 -16.71 -21.46
N ASP A 143 -2.75 -15.63 -22.14
CA ASP A 143 -1.78 -15.58 -23.23
C ASP A 143 -0.47 -15.06 -22.64
N ILE A 144 0.54 -15.90 -22.57
CA ILE A 144 1.80 -15.62 -21.86
C ILE A 144 2.95 -15.94 -22.79
N ASP A 145 3.61 -14.89 -23.25
CA ASP A 145 4.82 -14.98 -24.07
C ASP A 145 6.06 -14.70 -23.21
N GLY A 146 7.23 -15.20 -23.67
CA GLY A 146 8.52 -14.89 -23.05
C GLY A 146 8.83 -15.63 -21.74
N VAL A 147 8.12 -16.73 -21.41
CA VAL A 147 8.42 -17.55 -20.22
C VAL A 147 9.87 -18.05 -20.21
N ASP A 148 10.41 -18.34 -21.38
CA ASP A 148 11.78 -18.80 -21.62
C ASP A 148 12.84 -17.72 -21.40
N LEU A 149 12.44 -16.44 -21.37
CA LEU A 149 13.32 -15.32 -21.03
C LEU A 149 13.57 -15.18 -19.53
N LEU A 150 12.75 -15.86 -18.70
CA LEU A 150 12.95 -15.82 -17.25
C LEU A 150 14.18 -16.64 -16.85
N PRO A 151 15.04 -16.11 -15.96
CA PRO A 151 16.19 -16.85 -15.48
C PRO A 151 15.71 -18.12 -14.76
N LYS A 152 16.24 -19.28 -15.16
CA LYS A 152 15.83 -20.58 -14.59
C LYS A 152 16.37 -20.81 -13.20
N GLU A 153 17.49 -20.20 -12.85
CA GLU A 153 18.18 -20.33 -11.57
C GLU A 153 18.55 -18.97 -11.00
N GLY A 154 18.87 -18.94 -9.71
CA GLY A 154 19.28 -17.72 -8.99
C GLY A 154 18.13 -16.79 -8.63
N PRO A 155 18.38 -15.75 -7.85
CA PRO A 155 17.38 -14.76 -7.47
C PRO A 155 16.98 -13.90 -8.68
N ALA A 156 15.69 -13.59 -8.78
CA ALA A 156 15.16 -12.69 -9.81
C ALA A 156 14.13 -11.75 -9.18
N LEU A 157 14.23 -10.46 -9.50
CA LEU A 157 13.23 -9.47 -9.18
C LEU A 157 12.40 -9.19 -10.43
N ILE A 158 11.09 -9.39 -10.35
CA ILE A 158 10.15 -9.11 -11.42
C ILE A 158 9.42 -7.82 -11.10
N VAL A 159 9.54 -6.84 -11.96
CA VAL A 159 8.86 -5.57 -11.86
C VAL A 159 7.87 -5.47 -13.02
N GLY A 160 6.61 -5.21 -12.71
CA GLY A 160 5.56 -5.05 -13.70
C GLY A 160 4.68 -3.85 -13.40
N ASN A 161 4.05 -3.30 -14.43
CA ASN A 161 3.04 -2.27 -14.26
C ASN A 161 1.82 -2.86 -13.56
N HIS A 162 1.52 -2.35 -12.37
CA HIS A 162 0.31 -2.74 -11.65
C HIS A 162 -0.88 -1.96 -12.19
N ARG A 163 -1.75 -2.65 -12.94
CA ARG A 163 -2.95 -2.06 -13.55
C ARG A 163 -4.25 -2.67 -13.04
N SER A 164 -4.17 -3.81 -12.36
CA SER A 164 -5.34 -4.57 -11.92
C SER A 164 -5.01 -5.41 -10.70
N TYR A 165 -5.98 -5.59 -9.82
CA TYR A 165 -5.91 -6.58 -8.72
C TYR A 165 -5.72 -8.02 -9.22
N PHE A 166 -5.83 -8.25 -10.53
CA PHE A 166 -5.57 -9.53 -11.16
C PHE A 166 -4.08 -9.79 -11.44
N ASP A 167 -3.25 -8.74 -11.44
CA ASP A 167 -1.84 -8.85 -11.79
C ASP A 167 -1.04 -9.82 -10.92
N PRO A 168 -1.24 -9.90 -9.58
CA PRO A 168 -0.56 -10.92 -8.77
C PRO A 168 -0.88 -12.34 -9.20
N ILE A 169 -2.12 -12.60 -9.66
CA ILE A 169 -2.55 -13.91 -10.16
C ILE A 169 -1.86 -14.19 -11.50
N ALA A 170 -1.83 -13.21 -12.40
CA ALA A 170 -1.18 -13.35 -13.70
C ALA A 170 0.32 -13.63 -13.55
N VAL A 171 1.01 -12.89 -12.65
CA VAL A 171 2.42 -13.12 -12.32
C VAL A 171 2.62 -14.49 -11.67
N GLY A 172 1.72 -14.91 -10.77
CA GLY A 172 1.75 -16.23 -10.15
C GLY A 172 1.65 -17.36 -11.19
N VAL A 173 0.74 -17.24 -12.17
CA VAL A 173 0.60 -18.21 -13.27
C VAL A 173 1.84 -18.23 -14.18
N LEU A 174 2.40 -17.05 -14.50
CA LEU A 174 3.64 -16.92 -15.27
C LEU A 174 4.79 -17.67 -14.59
N LEU A 175 5.00 -17.44 -13.30
CA LEU A 175 6.10 -18.06 -12.54
C LEU A 175 5.88 -19.55 -12.31
N ALA A 176 4.64 -19.98 -12.10
CA ALA A 176 4.30 -21.40 -12.04
C ALA A 176 4.64 -22.12 -13.36
N LYS A 177 4.35 -21.52 -14.52
CA LYS A 177 4.75 -22.04 -15.84
C LYS A 177 6.27 -22.09 -16.01
N ALA A 178 6.99 -21.14 -15.42
CA ALA A 178 8.46 -21.10 -15.41
C ALA A 178 9.08 -22.06 -14.38
N GLY A 179 8.28 -22.78 -13.58
CA GLY A 179 8.75 -23.67 -12.52
C GLY A 179 9.42 -22.93 -11.35
N ARG A 180 9.07 -21.66 -11.13
CA ARG A 180 9.70 -20.80 -10.10
C ARG A 180 8.75 -20.48 -8.97
N PRO A 181 9.23 -20.53 -7.71
CA PRO A 181 8.45 -20.03 -6.57
C PRO A 181 8.32 -18.52 -6.65
N VAL A 182 7.15 -18.01 -6.26
CA VAL A 182 6.88 -16.57 -6.17
C VAL A 182 6.85 -16.11 -4.72
N ARG A 183 7.42 -14.92 -4.48
CA ARG A 183 7.23 -14.15 -3.25
C ARG A 183 6.86 -12.74 -3.66
N PHE A 184 5.70 -12.27 -3.22
CA PHE A 184 5.28 -10.89 -3.41
C PHE A 184 5.86 -10.04 -2.28
N LEU A 185 6.40 -8.88 -2.65
CA LEU A 185 6.76 -7.84 -1.72
C LEU A 185 5.50 -6.96 -1.58
N GLY A 186 4.85 -7.02 -0.42
CA GLY A 186 3.67 -6.24 -0.10
C GLY A 186 3.96 -5.26 1.00
#